data_0ba9f19299fbd4efad31a8efedd94ecb
#
_entry.id   0ba9f19299fbd4efad31a8efedd94ecb
#
_cell.length_a   1.000
_cell.length_b   1.000
_cell.length_c   1.000
_cell.angle_alpha   90.00
_cell.angle_beta   90.00
_cell.angle_gamma   90.00
#
_symmetry.space_group_name_H-M   'P 1'
#
loop_
_entity.id
_entity.type
_entity.pdbx_description
1 polymer ?
#
loop_
_entity_poly.entity_id
_entity_poly.type
_entity_poly.pdbx_seq_one_letter_code
_entity_poly.pdbx_strand_id
1 'polypeptide(L)'
;MKKIIFSMIFMLMPLAAAFAQDVVGKWKLEDGTAIVEVYKSGDVYNGKIVWLKNPTEADGSPAIDDLNPDPQLRKRQVLGLNMLSGLKKTGAEYTGGKIYDPGNGKTYNCSMKVEGDVLKVRGSLDKKGLIGRTMDWFRVK
;
A
#
# COMPACT_ATOMS: atom_id res chain seq x y z
N MET A 1 44.78 26.87 23.62
CA MET A 1 44.29 26.78 23.36
C MET A 1 43.48 26.45 22.82
N LYS A 2 43.03 26.16 22.47
CA LYS A 2 42.34 26.03 22.02
C LYS A 2 41.57 25.38 21.58
N LYS A 3 41.00 25.01 21.29
CA LYS A 3 40.40 24.54 20.91
C LYS A 3 39.55 24.03 20.56
N ILE A 4 38.86 23.79 20.27
CA ILE A 4 38.26 23.38 19.88
C ILE A 4 37.44 22.76 19.60
N ILE A 5 36.81 22.41 19.18
CA ILE A 5 36.14 21.74 18.99
C ILE A 5 35.07 21.67 18.44
N PHE A 6 34.36 21.36 18.10
CA PHE A 6 33.37 21.33 17.54
C PHE A 6 32.89 20.41 16.86
N SER A 7 32.52 20.06 16.60
CA SER A 7 32.28 19.11 15.96
C SER A 7 31.05 18.51 16.09
N MET A 8 30.29 18.59 16.62
CA MET A 8 29.24 17.96 16.79
C MET A 8 28.18 18.13 15.94
N ILE A 9 28.16 18.67 15.12
CA ILE A 9 27.21 18.97 14.31
C ILE A 9 26.65 17.99 13.46
N PHE A 10 27.26 16.96 13.17
CA PHE A 10 26.91 16.11 12.23
C PHE A 10 25.84 15.22 12.55
N MET A 11 25.48 15.04 13.73
CA MET A 11 24.58 14.06 14.10
C MET A 11 23.21 14.21 13.56
N LEU A 12 22.80 15.33 13.14
CA LEU A 12 21.45 15.56 12.70
C LEU A 12 21.11 14.95 11.37
N MET A 13 22.06 14.65 10.56
CA MET A 13 21.80 14.22 9.22
C MET A 13 21.06 12.90 9.12
N PRO A 14 21.39 11.89 9.88
CA PRO A 14 20.72 10.60 9.74
C PRO A 14 19.25 10.62 10.10
N LEU A 15 18.85 11.54 10.95
CA LEU A 15 17.47 11.57 11.36
C LEU A 15 16.53 11.95 10.24
N ALA A 16 16.94 12.85 9.38
CA ALA A 16 16.07 13.27 8.30
C ALA A 16 15.78 12.14 7.33
N ALA A 17 16.74 11.28 7.08
CA ALA A 17 16.56 10.19 6.17
C ALA A 17 15.59 9.14 6.70
N ALA A 18 15.50 8.96 8.02
CA ALA A 18 14.65 7.94 8.60
C ALA A 18 13.17 8.23 8.38
N PHE A 19 12.77 9.50 8.27
CA PHE A 19 11.37 9.82 8.10
C PHE A 19 10.86 9.59 6.70
N ALA A 20 11.73 9.34 5.73
CA ALA A 20 11.31 9.16 4.36
C ALA A 20 10.78 7.77 4.05
N GLN A 21 10.81 6.84 5.02
CA GLN A 21 10.50 5.45 4.77
C GLN A 21 9.14 5.00 5.27
N ASP A 22 8.25 5.92 5.65
CA ASP A 22 6.95 5.54 6.18
C ASP A 22 6.01 5.13 5.06
N VAL A 23 5.36 3.98 5.23
CA VAL A 23 4.40 3.47 4.26
C VAL A 23 3.03 4.13 4.42
N VAL A 24 2.74 4.73 5.57
CA VAL A 24 1.45 5.36 5.82
C VAL A 24 1.28 6.56 4.89
N GLY A 25 0.16 6.63 4.22
CA GLY A 25 -0.12 7.70 3.27
C GLY A 25 -0.88 7.18 2.07
N LYS A 26 -0.97 8.01 1.04
CA LYS A 26 -1.73 7.70 -0.15
C LYS A 26 -0.81 7.33 -1.29
N TRP A 27 -1.18 6.28 -2.01
CA TRP A 27 -0.39 5.73 -3.09
C TRP A 27 -1.27 5.49 -4.31
N LYS A 28 -0.82 5.97 -5.47
CA LYS A 28 -1.55 5.76 -6.71
C LYS A 28 -1.04 4.49 -7.38
N LEU A 29 -1.95 3.64 -7.81
CA LEU A 29 -1.59 2.39 -8.46
C LEU A 29 -0.82 2.63 -9.76
N GLU A 30 -0.01 1.65 -10.15
CA GLU A 30 0.84 1.73 -11.34
C GLU A 30 0.07 2.11 -12.59
N ASP A 31 -1.14 1.56 -12.76
CA ASP A 31 -1.97 1.84 -13.93
C ASP A 31 -2.82 3.11 -13.78
N GLY A 32 -2.73 3.79 -12.65
CA GLY A 32 -3.45 5.05 -12.42
C GLY A 32 -4.94 4.90 -12.14
N THR A 33 -5.44 3.69 -11.93
CA THR A 33 -6.89 3.46 -11.82
C THR A 33 -7.45 3.74 -10.43
N ALA A 34 -6.61 3.79 -9.40
CA ALA A 34 -7.08 3.99 -8.03
C ALA A 34 -5.98 4.62 -7.18
N ILE A 35 -6.39 5.18 -6.06
CA ILE A 35 -5.48 5.62 -4.98
C ILE A 35 -5.86 4.84 -3.75
N VAL A 36 -4.86 4.27 -3.08
CA VAL A 36 -5.01 3.49 -1.86
C VAL A 36 -4.36 4.25 -0.72
N GLU A 37 -5.09 4.39 0.38
CA GLU A 37 -4.55 4.98 1.59
C GLU A 37 -4.12 3.87 2.52
N VAL A 38 -2.83 3.80 2.81
CA VAL A 38 -2.26 2.83 3.76
C VAL A 38 -2.30 3.45 5.14
N TYR A 39 -2.79 2.70 6.10
CA TYR A 39 -2.94 3.15 7.48
C TYR A 39 -2.58 2.03 8.45
N LYS A 40 -2.20 2.42 9.64
CA LYS A 40 -1.86 1.45 10.69
C LYS A 40 -3.10 1.14 11.53
N SER A 41 -3.35 -0.14 11.75
CA SER A 41 -4.46 -0.60 12.58
C SER A 41 -3.90 -1.59 13.59
N GLY A 42 -3.68 -1.14 14.83
CA GLY A 42 -2.99 -1.94 15.83
C GLY A 42 -1.55 -2.18 15.40
N ASP A 43 -1.15 -3.43 15.28
CA ASP A 43 0.20 -3.79 14.86
C ASP A 43 0.28 -4.23 13.40
N VAL A 44 -0.78 -4.02 12.63
CA VAL A 44 -0.79 -4.34 11.19
C VAL A 44 -1.07 -3.10 10.37
N TYR A 45 -0.76 -3.19 9.06
CA TYR A 45 -1.02 -2.13 8.10
C TYR A 45 -2.05 -2.64 7.11
N ASN A 46 -3.05 -1.80 6.84
CA ASN A 46 -4.10 -2.07 5.87
C ASN A 46 -4.11 -0.94 4.84
N GLY A 47 -4.82 -1.13 3.75
CA GLY A 47 -4.96 -0.08 2.75
C GLY A 47 -6.34 -0.10 2.15
N LYS A 48 -6.98 1.09 2.10
CA LYS A 48 -8.32 1.21 1.54
C LYS A 48 -8.30 2.08 0.29
N ILE A 49 -9.19 1.76 -0.64
CA ILE A 49 -9.33 2.53 -1.87
C ILE A 49 -10.05 3.84 -1.54
N VAL A 50 -9.39 4.98 -1.78
CA VAL A 50 -9.95 6.29 -1.46
C VAL A 50 -10.29 7.11 -2.71
N TRP A 51 -9.89 6.65 -3.88
CA TRP A 51 -10.20 7.32 -5.15
C TRP A 51 -10.17 6.31 -6.27
N LEU A 52 -11.09 6.45 -7.23
CA LEU A 52 -11.14 5.63 -8.45
C LEU A 52 -11.18 6.54 -9.67
N LYS A 53 -10.42 6.18 -10.70
CA LYS A 53 -10.46 6.90 -11.96
C LYS A 53 -11.84 6.78 -12.60
N ASN A 54 -12.45 5.60 -12.53
CA ASN A 54 -13.78 5.34 -13.05
C ASN A 54 -14.68 4.91 -11.89
N PRO A 55 -15.27 5.87 -11.17
CA PRO A 55 -16.00 5.54 -9.93
C PRO A 55 -17.41 5.00 -10.16
N THR A 56 -17.90 5.00 -11.39
CA THR A 56 -19.28 4.60 -11.69
C THR A 56 -19.34 3.57 -12.80
N GLU A 57 -20.43 2.80 -12.78
CA GLU A 57 -20.78 1.88 -13.85
C GLU A 57 -21.35 2.67 -15.03
N ALA A 58 -21.62 1.98 -16.15
CA ALA A 58 -22.15 2.63 -17.35
C ALA A 58 -23.48 3.34 -17.11
N ASP A 59 -24.28 2.86 -16.15
CA ASP A 59 -25.58 3.47 -15.83
C ASP A 59 -25.48 4.59 -14.80
N GLY A 60 -24.28 4.96 -14.38
CA GLY A 60 -24.06 6.03 -13.43
C GLY A 60 -24.08 5.60 -11.97
N SER A 61 -24.41 4.34 -11.66
CA SER A 61 -24.36 3.85 -10.29
C SER A 61 -22.91 3.65 -9.84
N PRO A 62 -22.64 3.66 -8.52
CA PRO A 62 -21.27 3.45 -8.03
C PRO A 62 -20.73 2.08 -8.42
N ALA A 63 -19.43 2.02 -8.71
CA ALA A 63 -18.76 0.76 -9.01
C ALA A 63 -18.86 -0.17 -7.80
N ILE A 64 -19.25 -1.42 -8.02
CA ILE A 64 -19.43 -2.40 -6.97
C ILE A 64 -18.51 -3.59 -7.17
N ASP A 65 -18.34 -4.36 -6.10
CA ASP A 65 -17.42 -5.50 -6.05
C ASP A 65 -18.11 -6.77 -6.57
N ASP A 66 -18.60 -6.71 -7.81
CA ASP A 66 -19.46 -7.74 -8.37
C ASP A 66 -18.75 -9.05 -8.71
N LEU A 67 -17.41 -9.05 -8.73
CA LEU A 67 -16.62 -10.25 -8.98
C LEU A 67 -16.19 -10.95 -7.69
N ASN A 68 -16.63 -10.46 -6.53
CA ASN A 68 -16.25 -11.09 -5.27
C ASN A 68 -16.78 -12.53 -5.22
N PRO A 69 -15.95 -13.50 -4.81
CA PRO A 69 -16.40 -14.89 -4.69
C PRO A 69 -17.49 -15.08 -3.64
N ASP A 70 -17.58 -14.18 -2.64
CA ASP A 70 -18.64 -14.22 -1.65
C ASP A 70 -19.84 -13.41 -2.17
N PRO A 71 -20.97 -14.06 -2.47
CA PRO A 71 -22.13 -13.35 -3.00
C PRO A 71 -22.64 -12.23 -2.10
N GLN A 72 -22.41 -12.33 -0.80
CA GLN A 72 -22.88 -11.32 0.14
C GLN A 72 -22.08 -10.01 0.05
N LEU A 73 -20.90 -10.05 -0.53
CA LEU A 73 -20.05 -8.88 -0.66
C LEU A 73 -20.13 -8.23 -2.05
N ARG A 74 -20.86 -8.82 -2.99
CA ARG A 74 -20.87 -8.35 -4.37
C ARG A 74 -21.55 -7.00 -4.58
N LYS A 75 -22.36 -6.55 -3.64
CA LYS A 75 -23.05 -5.26 -3.76
C LYS A 75 -22.31 -4.13 -3.05
N ARG A 76 -21.22 -4.42 -2.34
CA ARG A 76 -20.47 -3.37 -1.67
C ARG A 76 -19.74 -2.51 -2.69
N GLN A 77 -19.56 -1.23 -2.37
CA GLN A 77 -18.85 -0.34 -3.27
C GLN A 77 -17.36 -0.64 -3.26
N VAL A 78 -16.73 -0.49 -4.41
CA VAL A 78 -15.27 -0.60 -4.52
C VAL A 78 -14.60 0.56 -3.80
N LEU A 79 -15.17 1.76 -3.88
CA LEU A 79 -14.64 2.91 -3.15
C LEU A 79 -14.79 2.66 -1.64
N GLY A 80 -13.72 2.75 -0.91
CA GLY A 80 -13.69 2.50 0.54
C GLY A 80 -13.32 1.07 0.91
N LEU A 81 -13.16 0.18 -0.08
CA LEU A 81 -12.86 -1.21 0.17
C LEU A 81 -11.42 -1.37 0.65
N ASN A 82 -11.20 -2.23 1.64
CA ASN A 82 -9.85 -2.56 2.07
C ASN A 82 -9.22 -3.51 1.06
N MET A 83 -8.33 -2.99 0.24
CA MET A 83 -7.62 -3.75 -0.77
C MET A 83 -6.41 -4.47 -0.18
N LEU A 84 -5.73 -3.83 0.78
CA LEU A 84 -4.58 -4.40 1.49
C LEU A 84 -4.97 -4.69 2.92
N SER A 85 -4.54 -5.84 3.45
CA SER A 85 -4.85 -6.19 4.83
C SER A 85 -3.75 -7.01 5.48
N GLY A 86 -3.57 -6.77 6.77
CA GLY A 86 -2.76 -7.64 7.62
C GLY A 86 -1.26 -7.61 7.41
N LEU A 87 -0.71 -6.57 6.78
CA LEU A 87 0.72 -6.49 6.60
C LEU A 87 1.41 -6.09 7.90
N LYS A 88 2.50 -6.77 8.23
CA LYS A 88 3.28 -6.46 9.42
C LYS A 88 4.66 -5.96 9.03
N LYS A 89 5.13 -4.93 9.72
CA LYS A 89 6.46 -4.41 9.46
C LYS A 89 7.49 -5.44 9.93
N THR A 90 8.37 -5.85 9.01
CA THR A 90 9.40 -6.84 9.25
C THR A 90 10.71 -6.25 8.73
N GLY A 91 11.45 -5.58 9.59
CA GLY A 91 12.66 -4.86 9.17
C GLY A 91 12.29 -3.71 8.23
N ALA A 92 12.82 -3.72 7.03
CA ALA A 92 12.57 -2.69 6.03
C ALA A 92 11.34 -2.98 5.15
N GLU A 93 10.67 -4.09 5.38
CA GLU A 93 9.54 -4.52 4.54
C GLU A 93 8.27 -4.65 5.35
N TYR A 94 7.15 -4.82 4.65
CA TYR A 94 5.85 -5.09 5.22
C TYR A 94 5.38 -6.39 4.60
N THR A 95 5.18 -7.43 5.42
CA THR A 95 4.98 -8.79 4.92
C THR A 95 3.81 -9.50 5.58
N GLY A 96 3.46 -10.66 5.05
CA GLY A 96 2.44 -11.53 5.64
C GLY A 96 1.02 -11.09 5.46
N GLY A 97 0.78 -10.14 4.57
CA GLY A 97 -0.56 -9.62 4.33
C GLY A 97 -1.21 -10.22 3.10
N LYS A 98 -2.33 -9.61 2.73
CA LYS A 98 -3.13 -9.99 1.57
C LYS A 98 -3.46 -8.78 0.74
N ILE A 99 -3.61 -8.97 -0.56
CA ILE A 99 -4.12 -7.96 -1.47
C ILE A 99 -5.30 -8.56 -2.25
N TYR A 100 -6.44 -7.84 -2.21
CA TYR A 100 -7.63 -8.24 -2.93
C TYR A 100 -7.77 -7.39 -4.18
N ASP A 101 -7.99 -8.03 -5.33
CA ASP A 101 -8.17 -7.33 -6.60
C ASP A 101 -9.64 -7.39 -7.01
N PRO A 102 -10.39 -6.29 -6.88
CA PRO A 102 -11.80 -6.30 -7.30
C PRO A 102 -11.98 -6.44 -8.81
N GLY A 103 -10.90 -6.20 -9.59
CA GLY A 103 -10.97 -6.37 -11.03
C GLY A 103 -11.08 -7.81 -11.49
N ASN A 104 -10.67 -8.77 -10.65
CA ASN A 104 -10.81 -10.18 -10.97
C ASN A 104 -11.39 -11.01 -9.81
N GLY A 105 -11.67 -10.41 -8.67
CA GLY A 105 -12.24 -11.10 -7.51
C GLY A 105 -11.29 -12.02 -6.78
N LYS A 106 -9.99 -11.90 -6.98
CA LYS A 106 -9.00 -12.80 -6.38
C LYS A 106 -8.20 -12.11 -5.28
N THR A 107 -7.78 -12.89 -4.30
CA THR A 107 -6.93 -12.43 -3.20
C THR A 107 -5.58 -13.12 -3.31
N TYR A 108 -4.52 -12.34 -3.17
CA TYR A 108 -3.15 -12.83 -3.26
C TYR A 108 -2.41 -12.56 -1.96
N ASN A 109 -1.33 -13.29 -1.71
CA ASN A 109 -0.40 -12.95 -0.64
C ASN A 109 0.29 -11.65 -1.04
N CYS A 110 0.63 -10.82 -0.04
CA CYS A 110 1.15 -9.49 -0.32
C CYS A 110 2.33 -9.14 0.59
N SER A 111 3.35 -8.55 -0.02
CA SER A 111 4.43 -7.90 0.70
C SER A 111 4.70 -6.55 0.04
N MET A 112 5.29 -5.62 0.80
CA MET A 112 5.57 -4.28 0.31
C MET A 112 6.89 -3.77 0.82
N LYS A 113 7.49 -2.85 0.06
CA LYS A 113 8.71 -2.17 0.45
C LYS A 113 8.68 -0.72 -0.05
N VAL A 114 8.98 0.21 0.84
CA VAL A 114 9.03 1.64 0.47
C VAL A 114 10.41 1.97 -0.06
N GLU A 115 10.46 2.57 -1.24
CA GLU A 115 11.70 3.05 -1.84
C GLU A 115 11.47 4.50 -2.27
N GLY A 116 11.69 5.45 -1.35
CA GLY A 116 11.44 6.86 -1.60
C GLY A 116 9.95 7.13 -1.82
N ASP A 117 9.62 7.66 -2.97
CA ASP A 117 8.23 7.95 -3.34
C ASP A 117 7.57 6.80 -4.09
N VAL A 118 8.19 5.64 -4.11
CA VAL A 118 7.65 4.44 -4.77
C VAL A 118 7.42 3.37 -3.72
N LEU A 119 6.25 2.74 -3.78
CA LEU A 119 5.92 1.59 -2.97
C LEU A 119 5.94 0.37 -3.88
N LYS A 120 6.86 -0.55 -3.61
CA LYS A 120 6.93 -1.82 -4.33
C LYS A 120 5.92 -2.75 -3.69
N VAL A 121 4.88 -3.10 -4.42
CA VAL A 121 3.81 -3.98 -3.92
C VAL A 121 3.89 -5.29 -4.68
N ARG A 122 4.12 -6.38 -3.95
CA ARG A 122 4.21 -7.70 -4.57
C ARG A 122 3.03 -8.56 -4.17
N GLY A 123 2.26 -8.97 -5.18
CA GLY A 123 1.20 -9.97 -5.02
C GLY A 123 1.70 -11.31 -5.49
N SER A 124 1.42 -12.37 -4.75
CA SER A 124 1.91 -13.70 -5.11
C SER A 124 0.90 -14.78 -4.78
N LEU A 125 1.03 -15.92 -5.49
CA LEU A 125 0.19 -17.08 -5.23
C LEU A 125 0.69 -17.84 -4.00
N ASP A 126 1.99 -17.83 -3.76
CA ASP A 126 2.60 -18.51 -2.63
C ASP A 126 2.98 -17.54 -1.52
N LYS A 127 3.11 -18.07 -0.30
CA LYS A 127 3.42 -17.23 0.87
C LYS A 127 4.81 -16.65 0.82
N LYS A 128 5.74 -17.30 0.14
CA LYS A 128 7.12 -16.85 0.06
C LYS A 128 7.33 -15.79 -1.02
N GLY A 129 6.32 -15.52 -1.84
CA GLY A 129 6.41 -14.51 -2.88
C GLY A 129 7.18 -14.92 -4.12
N LEU A 130 7.36 -16.23 -4.35
CA LEU A 130 8.13 -16.72 -5.48
C LEU A 130 7.36 -16.66 -6.79
N ILE A 131 6.04 -16.94 -6.74
CA ILE A 131 5.20 -16.95 -7.94
C ILE A 131 4.31 -15.72 -7.85
N GLY A 132 4.74 -14.63 -8.40
CA GLY A 132 4.00 -13.39 -8.29
C GLY A 132 4.54 -12.28 -9.15
N ARG A 133 4.03 -11.08 -8.89
CA ARG A 133 4.36 -9.89 -9.66
C ARG A 133 4.53 -8.70 -8.73
N THR A 134 5.51 -7.86 -9.00
CA THR A 134 5.74 -6.62 -8.26
C THR A 134 5.22 -5.45 -9.09
N MET A 135 4.46 -4.57 -8.45
CA MET A 135 3.93 -3.36 -9.05
C MET A 135 4.50 -2.15 -8.34
N ASP A 136 4.68 -1.07 -9.06
CA ASP A 136 5.15 0.19 -8.48
C ASP A 136 3.94 1.09 -8.25
N TRP A 137 3.70 1.45 -6.99
CA TRP A 137 2.69 2.44 -6.65
C TRP A 137 3.42 3.74 -6.28
N PHE A 138 2.81 4.87 -6.59
CA PHE A 138 3.49 6.16 -6.50
C PHE A 138 2.84 7.03 -5.43
N ARG A 139 3.69 7.63 -4.59
CA ARG A 139 3.20 8.45 -3.48
C ARG A 139 2.44 9.67 -3.99
N VAL A 140 1.26 9.90 -3.44
CA VAL A 140 0.44 11.08 -3.73
C VAL A 140 0.81 12.15 -2.73
N LYS A 141 1.13 13.33 -3.21
CA LYS A 141 1.56 14.45 -2.37
C LYS A 141 0.47 15.49 -2.18
#